data_92c7cb935f10c2f6ea4f327557231a9d
#
_entry.id   92c7cb935f10c2f6ea4f327557231a9d
#
_cell.length_a   1.000
_cell.length_b   1.000
_cell.length_c   1.000
_cell.angle_alpha   90.00
_cell.angle_beta   90.00
_cell.angle_gamma   90.00
#
_symmetry.space_group_name_H-M   'P 1'
#
loop_
_entity.id
_entity.type
_entity.pdbx_description
1 polymer ?
#
loop_
_entity_poly.entity_id
_entity_poly.type
_entity_poly.pdbx_seq_one_letter_code
_entity_poly.pdbx_strand_id
1 'polypeptide(L)'
;MQREIRDFCRETGLLFCGPNCVGYANITDGVGMYSAPLPRAFRKGNIGVIAQSGAVLLALGNSPREAGFSRLISSGNEASLGLADYMDYLVDDPKPPSSPCSWKPSAIPKA
;
A
#
# COMPACT_ATOMS: atom_id res chain seq x y z
N MET A 1 11.32 7.83 18.30
CA MET A 1 10.84 6.58 17.63
C MET A 1 10.85 6.67 16.11
N GLN A 2 10.14 7.58 15.47
CA GLN A 2 10.10 7.66 13.99
C GLN A 2 11.49 7.91 13.36
N ARG A 3 12.33 8.75 13.97
CA ARG A 3 13.70 8.98 13.51
C ARG A 3 14.56 7.73 13.60
N GLU A 4 14.44 6.99 14.70
CA GLU A 4 15.17 5.73 14.92
C GLU A 4 14.81 4.68 13.86
N ILE A 5 13.52 4.55 13.54
CA ILE A 5 13.06 3.66 12.47
C ILE A 5 13.64 4.09 11.12
N ARG A 6 13.62 5.38 10.82
CA ARG A 6 14.18 5.93 9.59
C ARG A 6 15.68 5.66 9.47
N ASP A 7 16.42 5.92 10.54
CA ASP A 7 17.86 5.72 10.58
C ASP A 7 18.20 4.23 10.43
N PHE A 8 17.49 3.37 11.14
CA PHE A 8 17.63 1.91 11.01
C PHE A 8 17.35 1.43 9.58
N CYS A 9 16.31 1.92 8.94
CA CYS A 9 15.98 1.57 7.57
C CYS A 9 17.06 2.03 6.58
N ARG A 10 17.65 3.21 6.81
CA ARG A 10 18.75 3.72 6.00
C ARG A 10 20.02 2.87 6.15
N GLU A 11 20.35 2.47 7.36
CA GLU A 11 21.54 1.68 7.65
C GLU A 11 21.42 0.25 7.12
N THR A 12 20.25 -0.36 7.22
CA THR A 12 20.04 -1.77 6.87
C THR A 12 19.49 -1.98 5.46
N GLY A 13 18.99 -0.95 4.80
CA GLY A 13 18.28 -1.06 3.52
C GLY A 13 16.90 -1.69 3.65
N LEU A 14 16.38 -1.84 4.87
CA LEU A 14 15.05 -2.40 5.11
C LEU A 14 13.96 -1.46 4.64
N LEU A 15 12.98 -2.00 3.95
CA LEU A 15 11.78 -1.25 3.56
C LEU A 15 10.71 -1.39 4.65
N PHE A 16 10.15 -0.26 5.06
CA PHE A 16 9.18 -0.20 6.14
C PHE A 16 7.96 0.64 5.74
N CYS A 17 6.78 0.07 5.91
CA CYS A 17 5.52 0.75 5.69
C CYS A 17 5.02 1.34 7.01
N GLY A 18 4.80 2.63 7.05
CA GLY A 18 4.39 3.33 8.27
C GLY A 18 5.53 4.12 8.92
N PRO A 19 5.53 4.30 10.23
CA PRO A 19 4.55 3.85 11.22
C PRO A 19 3.23 4.60 11.17
N ASN A 20 2.33 4.29 12.11
CA ASN A 20 1.01 4.92 12.23
C ASN A 20 0.19 4.79 10.95
N CYS A 21 0.15 3.59 10.40
CA CYS A 21 -0.66 3.24 9.25
C CYS A 21 -1.59 2.05 9.59
N VAL A 22 -2.62 1.87 8.79
CA VAL A 22 -3.52 0.71 8.92
C VAL A 22 -3.05 -0.48 8.07
N GLY A 23 -2.03 -0.30 7.25
CA GLY A 23 -1.45 -1.34 6.44
C GLY A 23 -1.84 -1.28 4.97
N TYR A 24 -1.80 -2.42 4.30
CA TYR A 24 -2.14 -2.49 2.88
C TYR A 24 -3.04 -3.69 2.56
N ALA A 25 -3.77 -3.58 1.47
CA ALA A 25 -4.55 -4.66 0.92
C ALA A 25 -4.32 -4.78 -0.60
N ASN A 26 -4.00 -5.98 -1.02
CA ASN A 26 -3.92 -6.36 -2.42
C ASN A 26 -5.23 -7.09 -2.78
N ILE A 27 -6.16 -6.36 -3.36
CA ILE A 27 -7.49 -6.86 -3.68
C ILE A 27 -7.42 -7.87 -4.83
N THR A 28 -6.50 -7.66 -5.77
CA THR A 28 -6.29 -8.54 -6.91
C THR A 28 -5.97 -9.96 -6.49
N ASP A 29 -5.04 -10.12 -5.55
CA ASP A 29 -4.57 -11.43 -5.09
C ASP A 29 -5.26 -11.92 -3.81
N GLY A 30 -6.14 -11.11 -3.24
CA GLY A 30 -6.85 -11.44 -2.00
C GLY A 30 -5.95 -11.49 -0.77
N VAL A 31 -4.89 -10.70 -0.74
CA VAL A 31 -3.95 -10.61 0.38
C VAL A 31 -4.12 -9.29 1.11
N GLY A 32 -4.27 -9.35 2.42
CA GLY A 32 -4.38 -8.16 3.24
C GLY A 32 -3.53 -8.24 4.49
N MET A 33 -2.77 -7.17 4.75
CA MET A 33 -2.08 -6.89 6.00
C MET A 33 -2.64 -5.57 6.53
N TYR A 34 -3.81 -5.65 7.13
CA TYR A 34 -4.61 -4.50 7.48
C TYR A 34 -5.11 -4.60 8.92
N SER A 35 -4.89 -3.56 9.72
CA SER A 35 -5.21 -3.56 11.15
C SER A 35 -6.68 -3.25 11.46
N ALA A 36 -7.47 -2.87 10.46
CA ALA A 36 -8.89 -2.57 10.60
C ALA A 36 -9.73 -3.56 9.78
N PRO A 37 -11.00 -3.78 10.15
CA PRO A 37 -11.88 -4.62 9.36
C PRO A 37 -12.04 -4.07 7.95
N LEU A 38 -11.71 -4.88 6.96
CA LEU A 38 -12.03 -4.57 5.57
C LEU A 38 -13.47 -4.97 5.27
N PRO A 39 -14.21 -4.20 4.47
CA PRO A 39 -15.52 -4.62 3.98
C PRO A 39 -15.40 -5.99 3.30
N ARG A 40 -16.39 -6.84 3.51
CA ARG A 40 -16.38 -8.23 3.03
C ARG A 40 -16.29 -8.38 1.51
N ALA A 41 -16.56 -7.33 0.75
CA ALA A 41 -16.59 -7.38 -0.70
C ALA A 41 -16.03 -6.11 -1.31
N PHE A 42 -14.70 -6.06 -1.45
CA PHE A 42 -14.12 -5.15 -2.42
C PHE A 42 -14.30 -5.70 -3.82
N ARG A 43 -14.86 -4.88 -4.70
CA ARG A 43 -14.88 -5.21 -6.11
C ARG A 43 -13.46 -5.10 -6.69
N LYS A 44 -13.01 -6.15 -7.36
CA LYS A 44 -11.72 -6.15 -8.06
C LYS A 44 -11.78 -5.20 -9.25
N GLY A 45 -10.71 -4.45 -9.46
CA GLY A 45 -10.60 -3.51 -10.57
C GLY A 45 -9.18 -3.00 -10.72
N ASN A 46 -9.04 -1.85 -11.36
CA ASN A 46 -7.74 -1.30 -11.74
C ASN A 46 -7.33 -0.05 -10.93
N ILE A 47 -8.13 0.34 -9.94
CA ILE A 47 -7.85 1.54 -9.16
C ILE A 47 -6.92 1.20 -8.01
N GLY A 48 -5.70 1.75 -8.05
CA GLY A 48 -4.79 1.75 -6.91
C GLY A 48 -5.00 3.01 -6.07
N VAL A 49 -5.08 2.87 -4.76
CA VAL A 49 -5.25 3.99 -3.82
C VAL A 49 -4.10 4.00 -2.85
N ILE A 50 -3.47 5.16 -2.71
CA ILE A 50 -2.46 5.42 -1.70
C ILE A 50 -2.95 6.61 -0.86
N ALA A 51 -3.00 6.44 0.45
CA ALA A 51 -3.37 7.49 1.36
C ALA A 51 -2.52 7.45 2.63
N GLN A 52 -2.15 8.60 3.14
CA GLN A 52 -1.47 8.67 4.43
C GLN A 52 -2.41 8.22 5.56
N SER A 53 -3.66 8.65 5.49
CA SER A 53 -4.67 8.32 6.49
C SER A 53 -5.42 7.03 6.15
N GLY A 54 -5.42 6.09 7.09
CA GLY A 54 -6.22 4.87 6.98
C GLY A 54 -7.73 5.11 6.97
N ALA A 55 -8.18 6.22 7.56
CA ALA A 55 -9.61 6.59 7.55
C ALA A 55 -10.13 6.85 6.14
N VAL A 56 -9.30 7.41 5.27
CA VAL A 56 -9.66 7.62 3.85
C VAL A 56 -9.89 6.28 3.15
N LEU A 57 -9.04 5.31 3.39
CA LEU A 57 -9.20 3.97 2.81
C LEU A 57 -10.46 3.27 3.31
N LEU A 58 -10.76 3.41 4.60
CA LEU A 58 -11.99 2.85 5.18
C LEU A 58 -13.23 3.52 4.58
N ALA A 59 -13.22 4.84 4.41
CA ALA A 59 -14.31 5.58 3.80
C ALA A 59 -14.55 5.16 2.35
N LEU A 60 -13.49 4.97 1.58
CA LEU A 60 -13.57 4.49 0.20
C LEU A 60 -14.10 3.05 0.13
N GLY A 61 -13.64 2.18 1.02
CA GLY A 61 -14.08 0.80 1.08
C GLY A 61 -15.55 0.63 1.46
N ASN A 62 -16.07 1.55 2.25
CA ASN A 62 -17.48 1.58 2.67
C ASN A 62 -18.37 2.43 1.73
N SER A 63 -17.80 3.00 0.67
CA SER A 63 -18.55 3.79 -0.28
C SER A 63 -19.52 2.92 -1.09
N PRO A 64 -20.77 3.33 -1.26
CA PRO A 64 -21.74 2.59 -2.08
C PRO A 64 -21.42 2.65 -3.59
N ARG A 65 -20.41 3.40 -3.99
CA ARG A 65 -19.98 3.48 -5.38
C ARG A 65 -19.30 2.18 -5.81
N GLU A 66 -19.70 1.65 -6.93
CA GLU A 66 -19.16 0.43 -7.53
C GLU A 66 -17.77 0.66 -8.18
N ALA A 67 -16.82 1.14 -7.41
CA ALA A 67 -15.46 1.29 -7.87
C ALA A 67 -14.67 -0.01 -7.70
N GLY A 68 -13.94 -0.43 -8.71
CA GLY A 68 -13.07 -1.61 -8.64
C GLY A 68 -11.66 -1.23 -8.21
N PHE A 69 -11.16 -1.85 -7.14
CA PHE A 69 -9.85 -1.59 -6.58
C PHE A 69 -8.87 -2.73 -6.85
N SER A 70 -7.61 -2.38 -7.06
CA SER A 70 -6.49 -3.34 -7.18
C SER A 70 -5.66 -3.37 -5.90
N ARG A 71 -5.27 -2.22 -5.41
CA ARG A 71 -4.42 -2.04 -4.24
C ARG A 71 -4.93 -0.89 -3.37
N LEU A 72 -4.91 -1.09 -2.07
CA LEU A 72 -5.17 -0.05 -1.07
C LEU A 72 -3.97 0.03 -0.14
N ILE A 73 -3.31 1.17 -0.08
CA ILE A 73 -2.09 1.35 0.69
C ILE A 73 -2.26 2.55 1.63
N SER A 74 -2.04 2.31 2.92
CA SER A 74 -1.94 3.37 3.91
C SER A 74 -0.46 3.60 4.22
N SER A 75 0.09 4.73 3.79
CA SER A 75 1.52 5.01 3.98
C SER A 75 1.89 5.50 5.39
N GLY A 76 0.93 6.04 6.12
CA GLY A 76 1.14 6.54 7.48
C GLY A 76 2.14 7.68 7.54
N ASN A 77 3.08 7.60 8.49
CA ASN A 77 4.07 8.64 8.72
C ASN A 77 5.28 8.60 7.77
N GLU A 78 5.34 7.63 6.89
CA GLU A 78 6.36 7.53 5.82
C GLU A 78 7.81 7.61 6.35
N ALA A 79 8.14 6.78 7.34
CA ALA A 79 9.48 6.78 7.91
C ALA A 79 10.56 6.26 6.92
N SER A 80 10.19 5.33 6.04
CA SER A 80 11.06 4.75 5.02
C SER A 80 10.44 4.90 3.64
N LEU A 81 9.33 4.20 3.36
CA LEU A 81 8.61 4.31 2.10
C LEU A 81 7.66 5.50 2.11
N GLY A 82 7.77 6.36 1.11
CA GLY A 82 6.89 7.51 0.91
C GLY A 82 5.88 7.29 -0.20
N LEU A 83 4.99 8.26 -0.37
CA LEU A 83 3.95 8.27 -1.39
C LEU A 83 4.53 8.02 -2.80
N ALA A 84 5.66 8.64 -3.11
CA ALA A 84 6.32 8.49 -4.42
C ALA A 84 6.77 7.05 -4.68
N ASP A 85 7.30 6.37 -3.66
CA ASP A 85 7.75 4.97 -3.80
C ASP A 85 6.59 4.04 -4.13
N TYR A 86 5.45 4.24 -3.48
CA TYR A 86 4.23 3.47 -3.76
C TYR A 86 3.64 3.79 -5.12
N MET A 87 3.71 5.06 -5.57
CA MET A 87 3.28 5.46 -6.90
C MET A 87 4.12 4.78 -7.98
N ASP A 88 5.43 4.81 -7.84
CA ASP A 88 6.34 4.14 -8.77
C ASP A 88 6.05 2.64 -8.84
N TYR A 89 5.82 2.01 -7.70
CA TYR A 89 5.43 0.60 -7.65
C TYR A 89 4.14 0.32 -8.41
N LEU A 90 3.11 1.15 -8.24
CA LEU A 90 1.81 0.96 -8.91
C LEU A 90 1.89 1.23 -10.42
N VAL A 91 2.70 2.20 -10.83
CA VAL A 91 2.90 2.52 -12.26
C VAL A 91 3.68 1.41 -12.97
N ASP A 92 4.69 0.88 -12.31
CA ASP A 92 5.54 -0.19 -12.86
C ASP A 92 4.91 -1.58 -12.74
N ASP A 93 3.78 -1.71 -12.04
CA ASP A 93 3.07 -2.98 -11.93
C ASP A 93 2.42 -3.32 -13.30
N PRO A 94 3.06 -4.18 -14.12
CA PRO A 94 2.65 -4.36 -15.52
C PRO A 94 1.35 -5.13 -15.68
N LYS A 95 0.60 -5.37 -14.58
CA LYS A 95 -0.35 -6.44 -14.64
C LYS A 95 -1.74 -6.15 -14.23
N PRO A 96 -2.62 -6.44 -15.17
CA PRO A 96 -4.00 -6.74 -14.87
C PRO A 96 -4.11 -7.99 -13.95
N PRO A 97 -5.28 -8.22 -13.38
CA PRO A 97 -5.60 -9.00 -12.19
C PRO A 97 -5.24 -10.48 -12.14
N SER A 98 -4.46 -11.02 -13.02
CA SER A 98 -4.25 -12.48 -13.11
C SER A 98 -2.83 -12.98 -12.77
N SER A 99 -1.95 -12.13 -12.27
CA SER A 99 -0.56 -12.52 -11.98
C SER A 99 -0.22 -12.34 -10.50
N PRO A 100 0.47 -13.31 -9.90
CA PRO A 100 1.00 -13.12 -8.55
C PRO A 100 1.88 -11.88 -8.53
N CYS A 101 1.67 -11.05 -7.50
CA CYS A 101 2.42 -9.84 -7.29
C CYS A 101 3.91 -10.17 -7.16
N SER A 102 4.66 -9.97 -8.21
CA SER A 102 6.11 -10.03 -8.16
C SER A 102 6.64 -8.68 -7.69
N TRP A 103 6.53 -8.39 -6.42
CA TRP A 103 7.27 -7.27 -5.90
C TRP A 103 8.78 -7.54 -6.05
N LYS A 104 9.43 -6.73 -6.87
CA LYS A 104 10.89 -6.72 -6.95
C LYS A 104 11.40 -5.56 -6.09
N PRO A 105 12.09 -5.83 -4.98
CA PRO A 105 12.70 -4.78 -4.15
C PRO A 105 13.64 -3.87 -4.93
N SER A 106 14.13 -4.31 -6.08
CA SER A 106 14.97 -3.54 -6.98
C SER A 106 14.24 -2.44 -7.77
N ALA A 107 12.91 -2.41 -7.77
CA ALA A 107 12.13 -1.39 -8.44
C ALA A 107 11.95 -0.11 -7.60
N ILE A 108 12.30 -0.15 -6.31
CA ILE A 108 12.27 1.02 -5.43
C ILE A 108 13.64 1.69 -5.48
N PRO A 109 13.73 2.98 -5.89
CA PRO A 109 15.00 3.70 -5.89
C PRO A 109 15.57 3.70 -4.48
N LYS A 110 16.82 3.27 -4.34
CA LYS A 110 17.57 3.44 -3.09
C LYS A 110 17.85 4.92 -2.91
N ALA A 111 17.04 5.55 -2.09
CA ALA A 111 17.30 6.94 -1.69
C ALA A 111 18.48 7.01 -0.72
#